data_df8655c1e2cfd73cd28e5985752b2dab
#
_entry.id   df8655c1e2cfd73cd28e5985752b2dab
#
_cell.length_a   1.000
_cell.length_b   1.000
_cell.length_c   1.000
_cell.angle_alpha   90.00
_cell.angle_beta   90.00
_cell.angle_gamma   90.00
#
_symmetry.space_group_name_H-M   'P 1'
#
loop_
_entity.id
_entity.type
_entity.pdbx_description
1 polymer ?
#
loop_
_entity_poly.entity_id
_entity_poly.type
_entity_poly.pdbx_seq_one_letter_code
_entity_poly.pdbx_strand_id
1 'polypeptide(L)'
;MTVDAWLEELYERDYALLYRVGRVFLGSNTAQEALIEDQIQETFVRAWQNRSSLQKHPNPDGWLVECFRNCLMNACKKQSREWKHHAFSVDAENAQPIADQAHLSPDDYAQSKEQIDLLRRLLGEKDADIFLRYCVYGEKAGKIAAELNISDQALRMRISRLKKKILANRELFTCLVALCLLGLR
;
A
#
# COMPACT_ATOMS: atom_id res chain seq x y z
N MET A 1 14.77 -15.72 23.98
CA MET A 1 14.07 -15.91 22.68
C MET A 1 15.10 -16.17 21.62
N THR A 2 14.98 -17.25 20.85
CA THR A 2 15.86 -17.52 19.71
C THR A 2 15.61 -16.49 18.61
N VAL A 3 16.60 -16.29 17.71
CA VAL A 3 16.45 -15.34 16.59
C VAL A 3 15.30 -15.75 15.67
N ASP A 4 15.11 -17.06 15.49
CA ASP A 4 14.06 -17.61 14.63
C ASP A 4 12.67 -17.39 15.24
N ALA A 5 12.48 -17.64 16.53
CA ALA A 5 11.21 -17.35 17.23
C ALA A 5 10.86 -15.86 17.21
N TRP A 6 11.85 -14.97 17.30
CA TRP A 6 11.65 -13.54 17.17
C TRP A 6 11.17 -13.15 15.75
N LEU A 7 11.72 -13.82 14.72
CA LEU A 7 11.31 -13.54 13.33
C LEU A 7 9.90 -14.07 13.03
N GLU A 8 9.51 -15.21 13.62
CA GLU A 8 8.13 -15.72 13.55
C GLU A 8 7.13 -14.73 14.17
N GLU A 9 7.44 -14.21 15.35
CA GLU A 9 6.62 -13.17 16.00
C GLU A 9 6.50 -11.91 15.14
N LEU A 10 7.61 -11.47 14.51
CA LEU A 10 7.61 -10.34 13.58
C LEU A 10 6.71 -10.62 12.36
N TYR A 11 6.75 -11.84 11.83
CA TYR A 11 5.90 -12.25 10.71
C TYR A 11 4.41 -12.20 11.08
N GLU A 12 4.01 -12.84 12.16
CA GLU A 12 2.62 -12.89 12.60
C GLU A 12 2.04 -11.49 12.86
N ARG A 13 2.84 -10.60 13.45
CA ARG A 13 2.43 -9.23 13.78
C ARG A 13 2.27 -8.37 12.53
N ASP A 14 3.21 -8.43 11.60
CA ASP A 14 3.32 -7.43 10.52
C ASP A 14 2.72 -7.91 9.19
N TYR A 15 2.43 -9.21 9.04
CA TYR A 15 1.85 -9.76 7.81
C TYR A 15 0.58 -9.02 7.36
N ALA A 16 -0.38 -8.84 8.25
CA ALA A 16 -1.65 -8.19 7.92
C ALA A 16 -1.48 -6.74 7.48
N LEU A 17 -0.52 -6.01 8.06
CA LEU A 17 -0.17 -4.66 7.65
C LEU A 17 0.42 -4.65 6.24
N LEU A 18 1.43 -5.48 5.99
CA LEU A 18 2.09 -5.55 4.68
C LEU A 18 1.10 -5.97 3.59
N TYR A 19 0.19 -6.89 3.89
CA TYR A 19 -0.86 -7.33 2.97
C TYR A 19 -1.80 -6.17 2.61
N ARG A 20 -2.27 -5.39 3.59
CA ARG A 20 -3.10 -4.19 3.34
C ARG A 20 -2.38 -3.17 2.47
N VAL A 21 -1.13 -2.86 2.80
CA VAL A 21 -0.29 -1.95 1.98
C VAL A 21 -0.12 -2.49 0.57
N GLY A 22 0.15 -3.78 0.42
CA GLY A 22 0.27 -4.45 -0.88
C GLY A 22 -0.99 -4.27 -1.74
N ARG A 23 -2.18 -4.45 -1.15
CA ARG A 23 -3.47 -4.26 -1.84
C ARG A 23 -3.66 -2.83 -2.38
N VAL A 24 -3.21 -1.81 -1.64
CA VAL A 24 -3.28 -0.42 -2.12
C VAL A 24 -2.51 -0.25 -3.44
N PHE A 25 -1.34 -0.87 -3.57
CA PHE A 25 -0.47 -0.69 -4.74
C PHE A 25 -0.78 -1.65 -5.88
N LEU A 26 -1.01 -2.92 -5.57
CA LEU A 26 -1.16 -3.96 -6.58
C LEU A 26 -2.63 -4.28 -6.91
N GLY A 27 -3.56 -4.02 -5.97
CA GLY A 27 -4.98 -4.33 -6.13
C GLY A 27 -5.37 -5.62 -5.41
N SER A 28 -6.58 -6.14 -5.70
CA SER A 28 -7.20 -7.21 -4.91
C SER A 28 -7.83 -8.36 -5.72
N ASN A 29 -7.44 -8.55 -6.99
CA ASN A 29 -7.83 -9.77 -7.70
C ASN A 29 -6.88 -10.92 -7.36
N THR A 30 -7.28 -12.16 -7.64
CA THR A 30 -6.55 -13.39 -7.27
C THR A 30 -5.08 -13.37 -7.73
N ALA A 31 -4.79 -12.88 -8.94
CA ALA A 31 -3.42 -12.80 -9.43
C ALA A 31 -2.60 -11.74 -8.68
N GLN A 32 -3.24 -10.66 -8.25
CA GLN A 32 -2.59 -9.60 -7.49
C GLN A 32 -2.40 -10.00 -6.03
N GLU A 33 -3.31 -10.76 -5.45
CA GLU A 33 -3.17 -11.33 -4.10
C GLU A 33 -1.97 -12.28 -4.03
N ALA A 34 -1.83 -13.20 -4.99
CA ALA A 34 -0.65 -14.06 -5.09
C ALA A 34 0.64 -13.24 -5.22
N LEU A 35 0.63 -12.18 -6.02
CA LEU A 35 1.79 -11.30 -6.16
C LEU A 35 2.13 -10.55 -4.86
N ILE A 36 1.12 -10.13 -4.08
CA ILE A 36 1.32 -9.50 -2.77
C ILE A 36 1.99 -10.49 -1.82
N GLU A 37 1.48 -11.72 -1.76
CA GLU A 37 2.06 -12.79 -0.93
C GLU A 37 3.52 -13.07 -1.30
N ASP A 38 3.84 -13.15 -2.59
CA ASP A 38 5.20 -13.29 -3.08
C ASP A 38 6.11 -12.15 -2.59
N GLN A 39 5.63 -10.89 -2.63
CA GLN A 39 6.43 -9.76 -2.15
C GLN A 39 6.62 -9.78 -0.62
N ILE A 40 5.62 -10.24 0.13
CA ILE A 40 5.73 -10.42 1.58
C ILE A 40 6.75 -11.52 1.88
N GLN A 41 6.64 -12.67 1.22
CA GLN A 41 7.60 -13.77 1.38
C GLN A 41 9.03 -13.33 1.05
N GLU A 42 9.25 -12.63 -0.07
CA GLU A 42 10.56 -12.09 -0.45
C GLU A 42 11.10 -11.13 0.62
N THR A 43 10.23 -10.33 1.24
CA THR A 43 10.60 -9.42 2.32
C THR A 43 11.08 -10.19 3.54
N PHE A 44 10.37 -11.25 3.94
CA PHE A 44 10.76 -12.07 5.08
C PHE A 44 11.97 -12.99 4.79
N VAL A 45 12.16 -13.44 3.57
CA VAL A 45 13.41 -14.11 3.15
C VAL A 45 14.60 -13.18 3.38
N ARG A 46 14.49 -11.91 2.98
CA ARG A 46 15.56 -10.91 3.24
C ARG A 46 15.74 -10.62 4.73
N ALA A 47 14.64 -10.55 5.49
CA ALA A 47 14.71 -10.41 6.94
C ALA A 47 15.43 -11.58 7.59
N TRP A 48 15.12 -12.81 7.16
CA TRP A 48 15.78 -14.01 7.63
C TRP A 48 17.28 -14.02 7.29
N GLN A 49 17.67 -13.65 6.08
CA GLN A 49 19.08 -13.54 5.66
C GLN A 49 19.86 -12.53 6.52
N ASN A 50 19.18 -11.48 7.00
CA ASN A 50 19.78 -10.41 7.80
C ASN A 50 19.40 -10.49 9.30
N ARG A 51 18.80 -11.59 9.76
CA ARG A 51 18.14 -11.70 11.06
C ARG A 51 19.01 -11.30 12.26
N SER A 52 20.29 -11.65 12.25
CA SER A 52 21.20 -11.34 13.35
C SER A 52 21.49 -9.84 13.49
N SER A 53 21.53 -9.14 12.37
CA SER A 53 21.69 -7.67 12.32
C SER A 53 20.36 -6.97 12.57
N LEU A 54 19.28 -7.52 12.03
CA LEU A 54 17.94 -6.96 12.14
C LEU A 54 17.42 -7.02 13.57
N GLN A 55 17.68 -8.09 14.32
CA GLN A 55 17.29 -8.20 15.72
C GLN A 55 17.96 -7.12 16.61
N LYS A 56 19.15 -6.65 16.21
CA LYS A 56 19.87 -5.57 16.90
C LYS A 56 19.56 -4.18 16.32
N HIS A 57 18.74 -4.11 15.28
CA HIS A 57 18.40 -2.86 14.63
C HIS A 57 17.52 -2.00 15.55
N PRO A 58 17.75 -0.68 15.67
CA PRO A 58 16.95 0.20 16.53
C PRO A 58 15.48 0.30 16.12
N ASN A 59 15.16 0.01 14.86
CA ASN A 59 13.80 0.00 14.32
C ASN A 59 13.64 -1.13 13.30
N PRO A 60 13.44 -2.40 13.71
CA PRO A 60 13.27 -3.53 12.81
C PRO A 60 12.00 -3.44 11.96
N ASP A 61 10.91 -2.90 12.51
CA ASP A 61 9.64 -2.73 11.80
C ASP A 61 9.79 -1.72 10.66
N GLY A 62 10.44 -0.60 10.90
CA GLY A 62 10.75 0.39 9.86
C GLY A 62 11.65 -0.17 8.75
N TRP A 63 12.60 -1.03 9.10
CA TRP A 63 13.42 -1.75 8.11
C TRP A 63 12.56 -2.69 7.26
N LEU A 64 11.66 -3.46 7.89
CA LEU A 64 10.76 -4.39 7.21
C LEU A 64 9.85 -3.66 6.22
N VAL A 65 9.24 -2.57 6.66
CA VAL A 65 8.38 -1.71 5.83
C VAL A 65 9.14 -1.14 4.63
N GLU A 66 10.38 -0.69 4.83
CA GLU A 66 11.22 -0.17 3.73
C GLU A 66 11.67 -1.28 2.77
N CYS A 67 11.98 -2.47 3.30
CA CYS A 67 12.28 -3.64 2.49
C CYS A 67 11.09 -4.02 1.62
N PHE A 68 9.90 -4.09 2.19
CA PHE A 68 8.65 -4.37 1.46
C PHE A 68 8.35 -3.31 0.40
N ARG A 69 8.55 -2.03 0.70
CA ARG A 69 8.41 -0.95 -0.29
C ARG A 69 9.32 -1.18 -1.50
N ASN A 70 10.56 -1.59 -1.28
CA ASN A 70 11.50 -1.89 -2.36
C ASN A 70 11.05 -3.11 -3.18
N CYS A 71 10.52 -4.15 -2.55
CA CYS A 71 9.93 -5.30 -3.23
C CYS A 71 8.73 -4.87 -4.10
N LEU A 72 7.81 -4.07 -3.56
CA LEU A 72 6.68 -3.52 -4.31
C LEU A 72 7.13 -2.67 -5.50
N MET A 73 8.14 -1.80 -5.33
CA MET A 73 8.67 -1.02 -6.44
C MET A 73 9.19 -1.90 -7.58
N ASN A 74 9.88 -2.98 -7.25
CA ASN A 74 10.41 -3.91 -8.23
C ASN A 74 9.29 -4.69 -8.94
N ALA A 75 8.28 -5.16 -8.20
CA ALA A 75 7.09 -5.81 -8.74
C ALA A 75 6.34 -4.88 -9.71
N CYS A 76 6.08 -3.63 -9.31
CA CYS A 76 5.43 -2.64 -10.17
C CYS A 76 6.24 -2.30 -11.43
N LYS A 77 7.57 -2.26 -11.34
CA LYS A 77 8.45 -2.06 -12.51
C LYS A 77 8.40 -3.25 -13.46
N LYS A 78 8.45 -4.47 -12.94
CA LYS A 78 8.36 -5.71 -13.72
C LYS A 78 7.01 -5.77 -14.44
N GLN A 79 5.92 -5.60 -13.73
CA GLN A 79 4.57 -5.58 -14.28
C GLN A 79 4.40 -4.49 -15.36
N SER A 80 4.97 -3.29 -15.16
CA SER A 80 4.93 -2.21 -16.17
C SER A 80 5.74 -2.54 -17.43
N ARG A 81 6.76 -3.38 -17.37
CA ARG A 81 7.52 -3.85 -18.54
C ARG A 81 6.75 -4.93 -19.30
N GLU A 82 6.16 -5.88 -18.59
CA GLU A 82 5.35 -6.96 -19.17
C GLU A 82 4.11 -6.40 -19.88
N TRP A 83 3.46 -5.38 -19.30
CA TRP A 83 2.29 -4.73 -19.92
C TRP A 83 2.61 -3.88 -21.14
N LYS A 84 3.84 -3.42 -21.32
CA LYS A 84 4.25 -2.79 -22.58
C LYS A 84 4.33 -3.78 -23.75
N HIS A 85 4.41 -5.06 -23.46
CA HIS A 85 4.44 -6.14 -24.45
C HIS A 85 3.06 -6.80 -24.70
N HIS A 86 2.09 -6.59 -23.81
CA HIS A 86 0.71 -7.04 -23.98
C HIS A 86 -0.23 -5.84 -23.91
N ALA A 87 -0.97 -5.60 -25.01
CA ALA A 87 -1.95 -4.54 -25.10
C ALA A 87 -3.01 -4.68 -24.00
N PHE A 88 -3.05 -3.68 -23.15
CA PHE A 88 -4.10 -3.17 -22.29
C PHE A 88 -5.37 -4.05 -22.13
N SER A 89 -5.42 -4.83 -21.07
CA SER A 89 -6.69 -5.17 -20.41
C SER A 89 -6.54 -4.91 -18.93
N VAL A 90 -7.07 -3.78 -18.48
CA VAL A 90 -7.15 -3.43 -17.05
C VAL A 90 -8.57 -3.75 -16.60
N ASP A 91 -8.79 -5.01 -16.28
CA ASP A 91 -9.95 -5.42 -15.50
C ASP A 91 -9.68 -5.15 -14.02
N ALA A 92 -9.85 -3.90 -13.62
CA ALA A 92 -9.86 -3.50 -12.22
C ALA A 92 -11.30 -3.28 -11.75
N GLU A 93 -12.13 -4.33 -11.85
CA GLU A 93 -13.53 -4.24 -11.43
C GLU A 93 -13.78 -4.40 -9.93
N ASN A 94 -12.78 -4.76 -9.12
CA ASN A 94 -12.99 -5.01 -7.69
C ASN A 94 -11.92 -4.33 -6.82
N ALA A 95 -12.00 -3.01 -6.68
CA ALA A 95 -11.45 -2.38 -5.49
C ALA A 95 -12.41 -2.69 -4.32
N GLN A 96 -12.13 -3.76 -3.57
CA GLN A 96 -12.84 -3.95 -2.30
C GLN A 96 -12.37 -2.88 -1.31
N PRO A 97 -13.29 -2.29 -0.52
CA PRO A 97 -12.93 -1.31 0.50
C PRO A 97 -11.90 -1.92 1.45
N ILE A 98 -10.86 -1.19 1.77
CA ILE A 98 -9.93 -1.53 2.85
C ILE A 98 -10.59 -1.24 4.19
N ALA A 99 -11.59 -0.37 4.18
CA ALA A 99 -12.32 0.04 5.36
C ALA A 99 -13.45 -0.94 5.69
N ASP A 100 -13.24 -1.77 6.69
CA ASP A 100 -14.33 -2.25 7.54
C ASP A 100 -14.70 -1.10 8.48
N GLN A 101 -16.01 -0.81 8.64
CA GLN A 101 -16.50 0.29 9.48
C GLN A 101 -16.34 -0.06 10.98
N ALA A 102 -15.12 -0.24 11.45
CA ALA A 102 -14.83 -0.34 12.87
C ALA A 102 -14.74 1.07 13.47
N HIS A 103 -15.41 1.28 14.60
CA HIS A 103 -15.37 2.51 15.37
C HIS A 103 -13.92 2.85 15.75
N LEU A 104 -13.35 3.85 15.08
CA LEU A 104 -12.06 4.42 15.45
C LEU A 104 -12.18 5.07 16.85
N SER A 105 -11.18 4.88 17.69
CA SER A 105 -11.07 5.65 18.92
C SER A 105 -10.87 7.14 18.59
N PRO A 106 -11.21 8.08 19.51
CA PRO A 106 -10.96 9.51 19.27
C PRO A 106 -9.49 9.83 18.95
N ASP A 107 -8.54 9.10 19.54
CA ASP A 107 -7.11 9.27 19.30
C ASP A 107 -6.71 8.74 17.91
N ASP A 108 -7.24 7.60 17.50
CA ASP A 108 -7.03 7.06 16.15
C ASP A 108 -7.59 7.99 15.07
N TYR A 109 -8.73 8.62 15.35
CA TYR A 109 -9.33 9.61 14.44
C TYR A 109 -8.45 10.85 14.31
N ALA A 110 -7.90 11.38 15.40
CA ALA A 110 -7.01 12.54 15.38
C ALA A 110 -5.72 12.25 14.60
N GLN A 111 -5.10 11.08 14.84
CA GLN A 111 -3.91 10.64 14.12
C GLN A 111 -4.20 10.39 12.63
N SER A 112 -5.33 9.78 12.29
CA SER A 112 -5.75 9.58 10.89
C SER A 112 -5.91 10.91 10.17
N LYS A 113 -6.47 11.91 10.82
CA LYS A 113 -6.63 13.26 10.28
C LYS A 113 -5.28 13.92 9.98
N GLU A 114 -4.32 13.82 10.90
CA GLU A 114 -2.97 14.35 10.71
C GLU A 114 -2.27 13.72 9.50
N GLN A 115 -2.36 12.39 9.36
CA GLN A 115 -1.80 11.67 8.21
C GLN A 115 -2.49 12.03 6.89
N ILE A 116 -3.80 12.21 6.90
CA ILE A 116 -4.57 12.68 5.73
C ILE A 116 -4.14 14.10 5.34
N ASP A 117 -3.97 14.99 6.30
CA ASP A 117 -3.54 16.36 6.05
C ASP A 117 -2.09 16.42 5.54
N LEU A 118 -1.21 15.54 6.02
CA LEU A 118 0.13 15.37 5.46
C LEU A 118 0.08 14.87 4.01
N LEU A 119 -0.76 13.87 3.74
CA LEU A 119 -0.95 13.34 2.38
C LEU A 119 -1.44 14.44 1.42
N ARG A 120 -2.39 15.28 1.87
CA ARG A 120 -2.90 16.43 1.12
C ARG A 120 -1.81 17.47 0.84
N ARG A 121 -0.99 17.79 1.82
CA ARG A 121 0.14 18.72 1.63
C ARG A 121 1.16 18.23 0.61
N LEU A 122 1.48 16.93 0.62
CA LEU A 122 2.51 16.35 -0.25
C LEU A 122 2.02 16.02 -1.66
N LEU A 123 0.77 15.59 -1.80
CA LEU A 123 0.18 15.26 -3.11
C LEU A 123 -0.56 16.41 -3.74
N GLY A 124 -1.08 17.34 -2.94
CA GLY A 124 -2.09 18.32 -3.29
C GLY A 124 -3.51 17.77 -3.05
N GLU A 125 -4.44 18.66 -2.69
CA GLU A 125 -5.80 18.29 -2.24
C GLU A 125 -6.54 17.37 -3.20
N LYS A 126 -6.59 17.73 -4.49
CA LYS A 126 -7.32 16.97 -5.50
C LYS A 126 -6.76 15.56 -5.71
N ASP A 127 -5.43 15.41 -5.70
CA ASP A 127 -4.77 14.13 -5.90
C ASP A 127 -4.87 13.24 -4.67
N ALA A 128 -4.77 13.83 -3.48
CA ALA A 128 -4.97 13.12 -2.23
C ALA A 128 -6.41 12.62 -2.10
N ASP A 129 -7.40 13.46 -2.43
CA ASP A 129 -8.81 13.06 -2.41
C ASP A 129 -9.09 11.88 -3.35
N ILE A 130 -8.64 11.97 -4.60
CA ILE A 130 -8.77 10.86 -5.56
C ILE A 130 -8.12 9.59 -5.05
N PHE A 131 -6.93 9.69 -4.47
CA PHE A 131 -6.20 8.54 -3.96
C PHE A 131 -6.92 7.91 -2.76
N LEU A 132 -7.35 8.71 -1.80
CA LEU A 132 -8.08 8.25 -0.61
C LEU A 132 -9.40 7.58 -1.01
N ARG A 133 -10.20 8.22 -1.85
CA ARG A 133 -11.49 7.69 -2.29
C ARG A 133 -11.34 6.36 -3.01
N TYR A 134 -10.39 6.25 -3.93
CA TYR A 134 -10.22 5.03 -4.72
C TYR A 134 -9.44 3.95 -3.97
N CYS A 135 -8.27 4.29 -3.39
CA CYS A 135 -7.36 3.28 -2.85
C CYS A 135 -7.64 2.92 -1.39
N VAL A 136 -8.19 3.86 -0.61
CA VAL A 136 -8.43 3.67 0.83
C VAL A 136 -9.90 3.37 1.09
N TYR A 137 -10.82 4.18 0.56
CA TYR A 137 -12.26 4.01 0.79
C TYR A 137 -12.95 3.09 -0.22
N GLY A 138 -12.23 2.62 -1.26
CA GLY A 138 -12.73 1.63 -2.21
C GLY A 138 -13.87 2.13 -3.11
N GLU A 139 -13.98 3.44 -3.34
CA GLU A 139 -14.98 3.97 -4.25
C GLU A 139 -14.74 3.52 -5.69
N LYS A 140 -15.82 3.25 -6.42
CA LYS A 140 -15.75 2.83 -7.82
C LYS A 140 -15.15 3.95 -8.69
N ALA A 141 -14.19 3.59 -9.54
CA ALA A 141 -13.53 4.54 -10.46
C ALA A 141 -14.54 5.32 -11.31
N GLY A 142 -15.55 4.65 -11.86
CA GLY A 142 -16.58 5.29 -12.68
C GLY A 142 -17.37 6.38 -11.92
N LYS A 143 -17.61 6.21 -10.61
CA LYS A 143 -18.29 7.24 -9.79
C LYS A 143 -17.40 8.48 -9.65
N ILE A 144 -16.13 8.29 -9.28
CA ILE A 144 -15.17 9.39 -9.11
C ILE A 144 -14.94 10.10 -10.45
N ALA A 145 -14.81 9.34 -11.55
CA ALA A 145 -14.61 9.89 -12.90
C ALA A 145 -15.78 10.76 -13.34
N ALA A 146 -17.04 10.31 -13.10
CA ALA A 146 -18.24 11.06 -13.44
C ALA A 146 -18.32 12.38 -12.66
N GLU A 147 -18.02 12.37 -11.35
CA GLU A 147 -18.01 13.58 -10.52
C GLU A 147 -16.92 14.59 -10.95
N LEU A 148 -15.77 14.09 -11.40
CA LEU A 148 -14.66 14.92 -11.88
C LEU A 148 -14.79 15.32 -13.36
N ASN A 149 -15.83 14.83 -14.04
CA ASN A 149 -16.08 15.05 -15.47
C ASN A 149 -14.89 14.64 -16.36
N ILE A 150 -14.29 13.49 -16.06
CA ILE A 150 -13.19 12.87 -16.81
C ILE A 150 -13.56 11.43 -17.19
N SER A 151 -12.84 10.85 -18.18
CA SER A 151 -13.05 9.45 -18.53
C SER A 151 -12.49 8.51 -17.44
N ASP A 152 -13.09 7.33 -17.30
CA ASP A 152 -12.62 6.29 -16.37
C ASP A 152 -11.15 5.92 -16.65
N GLN A 153 -10.76 5.84 -17.92
CA GLN A 153 -9.38 5.61 -18.31
C GLN A 153 -8.43 6.72 -17.84
N ALA A 154 -8.83 7.98 -17.97
CA ALA A 154 -8.02 9.12 -17.50
C ALA A 154 -7.84 9.07 -15.98
N LEU A 155 -8.90 8.73 -15.24
CA LEU A 155 -8.82 8.54 -13.78
C LEU A 155 -7.87 7.42 -13.41
N ARG A 156 -7.98 6.23 -14.03
CA ARG A 156 -7.10 5.09 -13.76
C ARG A 156 -5.63 5.42 -14.05
N MET A 157 -5.36 6.14 -15.13
CA MET A 157 -3.99 6.62 -15.42
C MET A 157 -3.48 7.60 -14.35
N ARG A 158 -4.35 8.47 -13.85
CA ARG A 158 -3.99 9.41 -12.77
C ARG A 158 -3.67 8.66 -11.48
N ILE A 159 -4.51 7.71 -11.08
CA ILE A 159 -4.29 6.84 -9.90
C ILE A 159 -2.97 6.06 -10.05
N SER A 160 -2.69 5.50 -11.22
CA SER A 160 -1.43 4.79 -11.48
C SER A 160 -0.20 5.70 -11.28
N ARG A 161 -0.28 6.95 -11.72
CA ARG A 161 0.80 7.94 -11.49
C ARG A 161 0.94 8.29 -10.00
N LEU A 162 -0.18 8.45 -9.29
CA LEU A 162 -0.19 8.72 -7.85
C LEU A 162 0.43 7.56 -7.06
N LYS A 163 0.05 6.32 -7.36
CA LYS A 163 0.67 5.13 -6.75
C LYS A 163 2.19 5.12 -6.94
N LYS A 164 2.66 5.39 -8.17
CA LYS A 164 4.10 5.49 -8.46
C LYS A 164 4.78 6.62 -7.67
N LYS A 165 4.15 7.78 -7.57
CA LYS A 165 4.66 8.94 -6.81
C LYS A 165 4.78 8.60 -5.32
N ILE A 166 3.75 7.99 -4.73
CA ILE A 166 3.74 7.58 -3.32
C ILE A 166 4.83 6.54 -3.07
N LEU A 167 4.90 5.52 -3.92
CA LEU A 167 5.89 4.45 -3.77
C LEU A 167 7.34 4.95 -3.93
N ALA A 168 7.56 5.95 -4.77
CA ALA A 168 8.87 6.57 -4.96
C ALA A 168 9.28 7.50 -3.81
N ASN A 169 8.31 8.11 -3.14
CA ASN A 169 8.57 9.04 -2.04
C ASN A 169 8.41 8.33 -0.69
N ARG A 170 9.51 8.27 0.09
CA ARG A 170 9.56 7.56 1.38
C ARG A 170 8.57 8.14 2.39
N GLU A 171 8.46 9.46 2.47
CA GLU A 171 7.59 10.16 3.42
C GLU A 171 6.11 9.88 3.12
N LEU A 172 5.70 9.96 1.85
CA LEU A 172 4.36 9.60 1.39
C LEU A 172 4.03 8.13 1.67
N PHE A 173 5.00 7.24 1.45
CA PHE A 173 4.81 5.81 1.72
C PHE A 173 4.64 5.53 3.21
N THR A 174 5.46 6.15 4.07
CA THR A 174 5.35 6.03 5.53
C THR A 174 4.01 6.58 6.02
N CYS A 175 3.55 7.69 5.48
CA CYS A 175 2.24 8.25 5.77
C CYS A 175 1.11 7.27 5.42
N LEU A 176 1.18 6.62 4.27
CA LEU A 176 0.20 5.60 3.87
C LEU A 176 0.23 4.38 4.79
N VAL A 177 1.42 3.92 5.18
CA VAL A 177 1.58 2.80 6.13
C VAL A 177 0.95 3.15 7.47
N ALA A 178 1.16 4.37 7.97
CA ALA A 178 0.52 4.84 9.19
C ALA A 178 -1.01 4.86 9.08
N LEU A 179 -1.56 5.30 7.95
CA LEU A 179 -3.01 5.22 7.69
C LEU A 179 -3.52 3.78 7.68
N CYS A 180 -2.75 2.85 7.12
CA CYS A 180 -3.09 1.41 7.13
C CYS A 180 -3.00 0.80 8.54
N LEU A 181 -2.08 1.29 9.40
CA LEU A 181 -1.96 0.86 10.80
C LEU A 181 -3.14 1.32 11.64
N LEU A 182 -3.52 2.58 11.52
CA LEU A 182 -4.59 3.21 12.29
C LEU A 182 -5.99 2.66 11.97
N GLY A 183 -6.04 1.66 11.08
CA GLY A 183 -7.29 0.95 10.85
C GLY A 183 -8.31 1.78 10.06
N LEU A 184 -7.87 2.49 9.05
CA LEU A 184 -8.69 2.60 7.87
C LEU A 184 -8.93 1.17 7.37
N ARG A 185 -9.51 0.42 8.32
CA ARG A 185 -9.88 -1.00 8.29
C ARG A 185 -11.10 -1.15 7.44
#